data_e74c8e84e0649d8f74ddd4d100e31a48
#
_entry.id   e74c8e84e0649d8f74ddd4d100e31a48
#
_cell.length_a   1.000
_cell.length_b   1.000
_cell.length_c   1.000
_cell.angle_alpha   90.00
_cell.angle_beta   90.00
_cell.angle_gamma   90.00
#
_symmetry.space_group_name_H-M   'P 1'
#
loop_
_entity.id
_entity.type
_entity.pdbx_description
1 polymer ?
#
loop_
_entity_poly.entity_id
_entity_poly.type
_entity_poly.pdbx_seq_one_letter_code
_entity_poly.pdbx_strand_id
1 'polypeptide(L)'
;VKDWNISRQLWWGHQIPAWYCEDCQAVNVPKPERYLEDPTSCEACGSPRLKRDEDVFDTWFSSALWPLSTLGWPEETEDLKAFYPGDVLVTGYDILFLWVSRMEVSGYHFMGERPFKTVLLHGLVLDEKGQKMSKSKGNVIDPLEMVERYGADALRFALTYLATGGQDIRLDLRWLEMARNFANKLYNAARFVLLSREGFQAKEDTPTLADRFMRSRLSQGVEEITALYEALDLAQAAREVYELVWSEFCDWYLEAAKPALKAGNAHTLRTLEEVLAVLLKLLHPMMPFLTSELYQALTGKEELALEAWPEPGGRDDKAERAFEALKQAVTAVRALKAEAGLPPAQEVRVYLEGETAPVGENLEVFRFLARADLLPERPAKALVKAMPRVTARMPLEGLLDVEEWRRRQEKRLKELLALAERSQRKLASPGFREK
;
A
#
# COMPACT_ATOMS: atom_id res chain seq x y z
N VAL A 1 -9.80 33.20 -13.23
CA VAL A 1 -9.95 33.48 -11.81
C VAL A 1 -11.10 34.50 -11.69
N LYS A 2 -12.07 34.27 -10.82
CA LYS A 2 -13.17 35.20 -10.56
C LYS A 2 -12.75 36.17 -9.47
N ASP A 3 -13.42 37.35 -9.42
CA ASP A 3 -13.25 38.32 -8.33
C ASP A 3 -13.48 37.63 -6.99
N TRP A 4 -12.67 38.00 -6.01
CA TRP A 4 -12.69 37.38 -4.70
C TRP A 4 -12.71 38.49 -3.63
N ASN A 5 -13.82 38.59 -2.90
CA ASN A 5 -13.88 39.45 -1.72
C ASN A 5 -13.09 38.79 -0.58
N ILE A 6 -12.04 39.46 -0.13
CA ILE A 6 -11.11 38.95 0.88
C ILE A 6 -11.47 39.32 2.32
N SER A 7 -12.44 40.22 2.54
CA SER A 7 -12.85 40.64 3.88
C SER A 7 -13.95 39.72 4.46
N ARG A 8 -13.86 39.48 5.76
CA ARG A 8 -14.85 38.71 6.54
C ARG A 8 -15.15 39.39 7.84
N GLN A 9 -16.44 39.43 8.21
CA GLN A 9 -16.96 39.97 9.47
C GLN A 9 -16.99 38.87 10.52
N LEU A 10 -15.78 38.37 10.91
CA LEU A 10 -15.59 37.31 11.88
C LEU A 10 -14.84 37.83 13.11
N TRP A 11 -15.11 37.23 14.26
CA TRP A 11 -14.41 37.57 15.50
C TRP A 11 -12.96 37.06 15.50
N TRP A 12 -12.69 35.92 14.88
CA TRP A 12 -11.39 35.31 14.82
C TRP A 12 -10.81 35.35 13.41
N GLY A 13 -9.56 35.77 13.30
CA GLY A 13 -8.84 35.81 12.04
C GLY A 13 -7.69 36.79 12.04
N HIS A 14 -7.02 36.98 10.90
CA HIS A 14 -6.00 37.99 10.68
C HIS A 14 -6.69 39.30 10.29
N GLN A 15 -6.66 40.29 11.18
CA GLN A 15 -7.27 41.62 10.93
C GLN A 15 -6.57 42.28 9.76
N ILE A 16 -7.37 42.89 8.87
CA ILE A 16 -6.86 43.59 7.68
C ILE A 16 -6.00 44.77 8.11
N PRO A 17 -4.72 44.87 7.67
CA PRO A 17 -3.81 45.95 8.07
C PRO A 17 -4.05 47.21 7.21
N ALA A 18 -5.25 47.74 7.27
CA ALA A 18 -5.65 48.95 6.59
C ALA A 18 -6.27 49.96 7.59
N TRP A 19 -5.93 51.23 7.45
CA TRP A 19 -6.44 52.32 8.30
C TRP A 19 -7.09 53.36 7.42
N TYR A 20 -8.31 53.75 7.77
CA TYR A 20 -9.07 54.78 7.10
C TYR A 20 -8.89 56.10 7.83
N CYS A 21 -8.48 57.12 7.11
CA CYS A 21 -8.41 58.49 7.67
C CYS A 21 -9.81 59.07 7.85
N GLU A 22 -10.14 59.47 9.07
CA GLU A 22 -11.45 60.08 9.35
C GLU A 22 -11.63 61.47 8.72
N ASP A 23 -10.53 62.16 8.38
CA ASP A 23 -10.56 63.47 7.80
C ASP A 23 -10.68 63.53 6.29
N CYS A 24 -9.92 62.69 5.58
CA CYS A 24 -9.87 62.71 4.12
C CYS A 24 -10.30 61.37 3.44
N GLN A 25 -10.67 60.39 4.23
CA GLN A 25 -11.11 59.08 3.76
C GLN A 25 -10.03 58.25 3.01
N ALA A 26 -8.78 58.71 3.03
CA ALA A 26 -7.68 57.95 2.42
C ALA A 26 -7.40 56.66 3.19
N VAL A 27 -7.08 55.59 2.45
CA VAL A 27 -6.65 54.31 3.01
C VAL A 27 -5.14 54.32 3.20
N ASN A 28 -4.71 53.95 4.39
CA ASN A 28 -3.30 53.84 4.77
C ASN A 28 -2.97 52.39 5.10
N VAL A 29 -1.84 51.93 4.66
CA VAL A 29 -1.32 50.58 4.95
C VAL A 29 0.13 50.70 5.45
N PRO A 30 0.66 49.71 6.19
CA PRO A 30 2.06 49.69 6.56
C PRO A 30 2.95 49.78 5.32
N LYS A 31 4.06 50.54 5.43
CA LYS A 31 5.04 50.64 4.33
C LYS A 31 5.85 49.34 4.20
N PRO A 32 6.25 48.95 2.99
CA PRO A 32 7.06 47.75 2.79
C PRO A 32 8.34 47.72 3.65
N GLU A 33 8.99 48.88 3.84
CA GLU A 33 10.22 48.99 4.63
C GLU A 33 9.96 48.90 6.15
N ARG A 34 8.68 49.07 6.58
CA ARG A 34 8.24 49.07 7.97
C ARG A 34 6.93 48.30 8.13
N TYR A 35 6.84 47.14 7.49
CA TYR A 35 5.59 46.37 7.45
C TYR A 35 5.11 45.83 8.82
N LEU A 36 5.94 45.90 9.84
CA LEU A 36 5.59 45.56 11.23
C LEU A 36 5.12 46.78 12.04
N GLU A 37 5.16 48.01 11.46
CA GLU A 37 4.78 49.24 12.14
C GLU A 37 3.41 49.73 11.63
N ASP A 38 2.47 49.93 12.55
CA ASP A 38 1.18 50.52 12.21
C ASP A 38 1.34 51.97 11.77
N PRO A 39 0.57 52.48 10.78
CA PRO A 39 0.59 53.88 10.41
C PRO A 39 0.15 54.76 11.58
N THR A 40 0.90 55.79 11.88
CA THR A 40 0.59 56.76 12.97
C THR A 40 -0.07 58.06 12.48
N SER A 41 0.01 58.31 11.17
CA SER A 41 -0.62 59.50 10.52
C SER A 41 -0.98 59.15 9.08
N CYS A 42 -2.01 59.88 8.58
CA CYS A 42 -2.45 59.72 7.19
C CYS A 42 -1.39 60.24 6.21
N GLU A 43 -1.02 59.42 5.24
CA GLU A 43 -0.04 59.79 4.22
C GLU A 43 -0.56 60.91 3.28
N ALA A 44 -1.88 61.00 3.09
CA ALA A 44 -2.48 61.99 2.19
C ALA A 44 -2.65 63.38 2.83
N CYS A 45 -3.01 63.45 4.13
CA CYS A 45 -3.32 64.75 4.76
C CYS A 45 -2.58 64.96 6.09
N GLY A 46 -1.78 64.05 6.57
CA GLY A 46 -1.02 64.17 7.82
C GLY A 46 -1.84 63.97 9.11
N SER A 47 -3.14 63.75 9.03
CA SER A 47 -3.98 63.55 10.21
C SER A 47 -3.63 62.33 11.02
N PRO A 48 -3.58 62.42 12.37
CA PRO A 48 -3.39 61.28 13.23
C PRO A 48 -4.69 60.47 13.45
N ARG A 49 -5.83 60.91 12.92
CA ARG A 49 -7.12 60.24 13.10
C ARG A 49 -7.29 59.11 12.11
N LEU A 50 -6.72 57.98 12.44
CA LEU A 50 -6.79 56.76 11.65
C LEU A 50 -7.62 55.70 12.39
N LYS A 51 -8.63 55.14 11.68
CA LYS A 51 -9.42 54.02 12.18
C LYS A 51 -9.01 52.75 11.42
N ARG A 52 -8.54 51.74 12.15
CA ARG A 52 -8.19 50.43 11.58
C ARG A 52 -9.44 49.72 11.08
N ASP A 53 -9.32 48.98 9.99
CA ASP A 53 -10.36 48.10 9.48
C ASP A 53 -10.71 47.02 10.53
N GLU A 54 -12.02 46.82 10.78
CA GLU A 54 -12.51 45.86 11.77
C GLU A 54 -12.61 44.42 11.20
N ASP A 55 -12.60 44.29 9.88
CA ASP A 55 -12.72 43.01 9.19
C ASP A 55 -11.42 42.22 9.26
N VAL A 56 -11.55 40.91 9.08
CA VAL A 56 -10.42 39.98 8.98
C VAL A 56 -10.32 39.44 7.56
N PHE A 57 -9.13 38.96 7.19
CA PHE A 57 -8.96 38.27 5.91
C PHE A 57 -9.74 36.97 5.88
N ASP A 58 -10.26 36.63 4.71
CA ASP A 58 -10.68 35.25 4.37
C ASP A 58 -9.58 34.25 4.72
N THR A 59 -9.93 33.17 5.36
CA THR A 59 -9.00 32.08 5.72
C THR A 59 -8.13 31.63 4.52
N TRP A 60 -8.69 31.59 3.33
CA TRP A 60 -7.96 31.22 2.12
C TRP A 60 -6.92 32.25 1.67
N PHE A 61 -7.01 33.50 2.12
CA PHE A 61 -5.98 34.50 1.87
C PHE A 61 -4.69 34.14 2.60
N SER A 62 -4.77 33.85 3.89
CA SER A 62 -3.62 33.46 4.69
C SER A 62 -3.09 32.07 4.21
N SER A 63 -3.99 31.14 3.89
CA SER A 63 -3.63 29.82 3.38
C SER A 63 -2.90 29.89 2.04
N ALA A 64 -3.18 30.90 1.21
CA ALA A 64 -2.49 31.11 -0.06
C ALA A 64 -1.01 31.50 0.11
N LEU A 65 -0.65 32.04 1.27
CA LEU A 65 0.73 32.42 1.59
C LEU A 65 1.52 31.27 2.24
N TRP A 66 0.88 30.15 2.55
CA TRP A 66 1.51 29.03 3.25
C TRP A 66 2.86 28.58 2.67
N PRO A 67 3.04 28.40 1.34
CA PRO A 67 4.31 27.96 0.77
C PRO A 67 5.47 28.96 0.98
N LEU A 68 5.13 30.22 1.29
CA LEU A 68 6.08 31.31 1.49
C LEU A 68 6.31 31.59 2.98
N SER A 69 5.21 31.80 3.71
CA SER A 69 5.24 32.25 5.10
C SER A 69 5.87 31.24 6.05
N THR A 70 5.67 29.93 5.81
CA THR A 70 6.27 28.86 6.62
C THR A 70 7.77 28.73 6.43
N LEU A 71 8.31 29.27 5.34
CA LEU A 71 9.74 29.26 5.01
C LEU A 71 10.44 30.60 5.34
N GLY A 72 9.70 31.53 6.00
CA GLY A 72 10.25 32.77 6.51
C GLY A 72 10.12 33.98 5.58
N TRP A 73 9.43 33.85 4.43
CA TRP A 73 9.12 35.02 3.58
C TRP A 73 8.40 36.12 4.40
N PRO A 74 8.72 37.41 4.24
CA PRO A 74 9.42 38.06 3.12
C PRO A 74 10.96 38.05 3.19
N GLU A 75 11.58 37.50 4.22
CA GLU A 75 13.01 37.41 4.32
C GLU A 75 13.59 36.27 3.43
N GLU A 76 14.80 36.51 2.89
CA GLU A 76 15.51 35.52 2.10
C GLU A 76 16.22 34.51 3.02
N THR A 77 15.43 33.60 3.62
CA THR A 77 15.98 32.57 4.51
C THR A 77 16.62 31.42 3.75
N GLU A 78 17.46 30.65 4.43
CA GLU A 78 18.04 29.42 3.86
C GLU A 78 16.95 28.38 3.58
N ASP A 79 15.91 28.30 4.42
CA ASP A 79 14.77 27.40 4.20
C ASP A 79 13.99 27.78 2.93
N LEU A 80 13.76 29.08 2.71
CA LEU A 80 13.09 29.54 1.48
C LEU A 80 13.90 29.17 0.23
N LYS A 81 15.22 29.32 0.26
CA LYS A 81 16.12 28.95 -0.85
C LYS A 81 16.16 27.45 -1.07
N ALA A 82 16.09 26.64 0.00
CA ALA A 82 16.17 25.18 -0.08
C ALA A 82 14.85 24.52 -0.48
N PHE A 83 13.70 25.02 -0.01
CA PHE A 83 12.44 24.30 -0.08
C PHE A 83 11.37 24.98 -0.96
N TYR A 84 11.66 26.17 -1.54
CA TYR A 84 10.78 26.80 -2.51
C TYR A 84 11.42 26.79 -3.91
N PRO A 85 10.71 26.33 -4.97
CA PRO A 85 9.40 25.68 -4.97
C PRO A 85 9.43 24.28 -4.36
N GLY A 86 8.33 23.87 -3.73
CA GLY A 86 8.15 22.50 -3.23
C GLY A 86 8.05 21.48 -4.37
N ASP A 87 8.43 20.25 -4.11
CA ASP A 87 8.38 19.19 -5.15
C ASP A 87 6.96 18.67 -5.36
N VAL A 88 6.25 18.31 -4.29
CA VAL A 88 4.91 17.74 -4.35
C VAL A 88 4.01 18.34 -3.28
N LEU A 89 2.86 18.85 -3.70
CA LEU A 89 1.74 19.20 -2.80
C LEU A 89 0.71 18.06 -2.86
N VAL A 90 0.33 17.54 -1.70
CA VAL A 90 -0.77 16.55 -1.58
C VAL A 90 -1.99 17.22 -0.97
N THR A 91 -3.14 17.16 -1.66
CA THR A 91 -4.38 17.78 -1.18
C THR A 91 -5.63 17.11 -1.76
N GLY A 92 -6.79 17.35 -1.12
CA GLY A 92 -8.07 16.94 -1.66
C GLY A 92 -8.46 17.70 -2.93
N TYR A 93 -9.11 17.02 -3.87
CA TYR A 93 -9.56 17.65 -5.12
C TYR A 93 -10.57 18.79 -4.88
N ASP A 94 -11.30 18.74 -3.77
CA ASP A 94 -12.38 19.69 -3.45
C ASP A 94 -11.87 21.09 -3.12
N ILE A 95 -10.59 21.23 -2.75
CA ILE A 95 -9.96 22.54 -2.47
C ILE A 95 -8.95 22.99 -3.54
N LEU A 96 -8.96 22.36 -4.71
CA LEU A 96 -8.09 22.78 -5.82
C LEU A 96 -8.25 24.25 -6.18
N PHE A 97 -9.49 24.75 -6.30
CA PHE A 97 -9.77 26.14 -6.62
C PHE A 97 -9.69 27.08 -5.41
N LEU A 98 -9.89 26.57 -4.21
CA LEU A 98 -9.91 27.38 -2.99
C LEU A 98 -8.51 27.63 -2.44
N TRP A 99 -7.64 26.64 -2.56
CA TRP A 99 -6.31 26.68 -1.98
C TRP A 99 -5.19 26.65 -3.04
N VAL A 100 -5.15 25.62 -3.87
CA VAL A 100 -4.03 25.44 -4.82
C VAL A 100 -3.94 26.61 -5.80
N SER A 101 -5.05 26.98 -6.45
CA SER A 101 -5.03 28.09 -7.42
C SER A 101 -4.64 29.43 -6.79
N ARG A 102 -4.97 29.63 -5.49
CA ARG A 102 -4.60 30.85 -4.77
C ARG A 102 -3.13 30.86 -4.35
N MET A 103 -2.57 29.70 -3.98
CA MET A 103 -1.13 29.56 -3.77
C MET A 103 -0.34 29.81 -5.07
N GLU A 104 -0.84 29.34 -6.21
CA GLU A 104 -0.26 29.63 -7.53
C GLU A 104 -0.22 31.13 -7.80
N VAL A 105 -1.35 31.84 -7.58
CA VAL A 105 -1.41 33.30 -7.77
C VAL A 105 -0.42 34.01 -6.86
N SER A 106 -0.36 33.63 -5.58
CA SER A 106 0.58 34.24 -4.61
C SER A 106 2.04 33.94 -4.95
N GLY A 107 2.34 32.68 -5.36
CA GLY A 107 3.68 32.27 -5.77
C GLY A 107 4.19 33.07 -6.97
N TYR A 108 3.41 33.19 -8.03
CA TYR A 108 3.79 34.00 -9.17
C TYR A 108 3.87 35.49 -8.85
N HIS A 109 2.99 36.00 -7.99
CA HIS A 109 2.99 37.43 -7.62
C HIS A 109 4.21 37.83 -6.78
N PHE A 110 4.55 37.02 -5.79
CA PHE A 110 5.60 37.37 -4.80
C PHE A 110 6.98 36.79 -5.15
N MET A 111 7.02 35.61 -5.78
CA MET A 111 8.27 34.90 -6.08
C MET A 111 8.61 34.83 -7.58
N GLY A 112 7.65 35.18 -8.45
CA GLY A 112 7.82 35.06 -9.91
C GLY A 112 7.80 33.63 -10.43
N GLU A 113 7.52 32.66 -9.56
CA GLU A 113 7.58 31.23 -9.86
C GLU A 113 6.45 30.46 -9.16
N ARG A 114 6.05 29.32 -9.75
CA ARG A 114 5.04 28.42 -9.16
C ARG A 114 5.51 27.87 -7.80
N PRO A 115 4.59 27.68 -6.82
CA PRO A 115 4.96 27.21 -5.49
C PRO A 115 5.25 25.70 -5.41
N PHE A 116 4.75 24.88 -6.38
CA PHE A 116 4.93 23.44 -6.41
C PHE A 116 5.17 22.93 -7.83
N LYS A 117 6.02 21.94 -7.97
CA LYS A 117 6.28 21.27 -9.26
C LYS A 117 5.14 20.33 -9.65
N THR A 118 4.58 19.63 -8.66
CA THR A 118 3.51 18.64 -8.85
C THR A 118 2.42 18.82 -7.77
N VAL A 119 1.16 18.64 -8.15
CA VAL A 119 0.02 18.59 -7.22
C VAL A 119 -0.63 17.22 -7.32
N LEU A 120 -0.55 16.45 -6.25
CA LEU A 120 -1.20 15.15 -6.12
C LEU A 120 -2.57 15.32 -5.47
N LEU A 121 -3.62 15.06 -6.24
CA LEU A 121 -5.01 15.16 -5.78
C LEU A 121 -5.53 13.82 -5.30
N HIS A 122 -6.04 13.76 -4.07
CA HIS A 122 -6.72 12.60 -3.53
C HIS A 122 -8.22 12.84 -3.38
N GLY A 123 -8.98 11.75 -3.29
CA GLY A 123 -10.41 11.78 -3.01
C GLY A 123 -10.73 12.00 -1.53
N LEU A 124 -12.01 12.18 -1.22
CA LEU A 124 -12.50 12.28 0.15
C LEU A 124 -12.72 10.90 0.74
N VAL A 125 -12.55 10.78 2.07
CA VAL A 125 -12.92 9.57 2.80
C VAL A 125 -14.41 9.65 3.16
N LEU A 126 -15.18 8.68 2.64
CA LEU A 126 -16.61 8.55 2.86
C LEU A 126 -16.87 7.41 3.86
N ASP A 127 -18.05 7.41 4.47
CA ASP A 127 -18.51 6.31 5.30
C ASP A 127 -18.81 5.04 4.47
N GLU A 128 -19.15 3.94 5.15
CA GLU A 128 -19.49 2.65 4.51
C GLU A 128 -20.62 2.75 3.47
N LYS A 129 -21.51 3.75 3.64
CA LYS A 129 -22.64 4.00 2.74
C LYS A 129 -22.29 4.93 1.57
N GLY A 130 -21.03 5.40 1.52
CA GLY A 130 -20.56 6.37 0.52
C GLY A 130 -21.05 7.78 0.76
N GLN A 131 -21.35 8.15 2.03
CA GLN A 131 -21.76 9.50 2.40
C GLN A 131 -20.60 10.28 2.98
N LYS A 132 -20.53 11.57 2.66
CA LYS A 132 -19.55 12.48 3.26
C LYS A 132 -19.74 12.50 4.79
N MET A 133 -18.64 12.27 5.50
CA MET A 133 -18.63 12.31 6.96
C MET A 133 -18.85 13.72 7.48
N SER A 134 -19.71 13.87 8.49
CA SER A 134 -19.90 15.12 9.20
C SER A 134 -20.34 14.89 10.64
N LYS A 135 -19.94 15.77 11.55
CA LYS A 135 -20.33 15.71 12.96
C LYS A 135 -21.84 15.76 13.14
N SER A 136 -22.54 16.55 12.30
CA SER A 136 -24.00 16.69 12.34
C SER A 136 -24.75 15.40 11.94
N LYS A 137 -24.14 14.54 11.12
CA LYS A 137 -24.72 13.23 10.74
C LYS A 137 -24.34 12.11 11.69
N GLY A 138 -23.37 12.31 12.58
CA GLY A 138 -22.87 11.30 13.50
C GLY A 138 -22.16 10.10 12.83
N ASN A 139 -21.71 10.28 11.59
CA ASN A 139 -21.05 9.23 10.79
C ASN A 139 -19.53 9.44 10.65
N VAL A 140 -18.95 10.27 11.54
CA VAL A 140 -17.50 10.50 11.55
C VAL A 140 -16.79 9.30 12.15
N ILE A 141 -15.83 8.77 11.42
CA ILE A 141 -14.89 7.78 11.94
C ILE A 141 -13.72 8.54 12.56
N ASP A 142 -13.53 8.40 13.88
CA ASP A 142 -12.39 9.01 14.56
C ASP A 142 -11.10 8.23 14.22
N PRO A 143 -10.11 8.86 13.60
CA PRO A 143 -8.83 8.22 13.31
C PRO A 143 -8.12 7.67 14.55
N LEU A 144 -8.25 8.33 15.72
CA LEU A 144 -7.61 7.89 16.96
C LEU A 144 -8.22 6.58 17.49
N GLU A 145 -9.55 6.42 17.42
CA GLU A 145 -10.20 5.16 17.75
C GLU A 145 -9.74 4.04 16.81
N MET A 146 -9.51 4.36 15.52
CA MET A 146 -9.00 3.37 14.55
C MET A 146 -7.56 2.98 14.85
N VAL A 147 -6.73 3.94 15.25
CA VAL A 147 -5.34 3.69 15.68
C VAL A 147 -5.31 2.81 16.93
N GLU A 148 -6.14 3.08 17.95
CA GLU A 148 -6.22 2.26 19.14
C GLU A 148 -6.66 0.82 18.85
N ARG A 149 -7.61 0.66 17.93
CA ARG A 149 -8.23 -0.64 17.62
C ARG A 149 -7.43 -1.49 16.63
N TYR A 150 -6.83 -0.87 15.62
CA TYR A 150 -6.18 -1.58 14.51
C TYR A 150 -4.68 -1.32 14.40
N GLY A 151 -4.18 -0.25 15.03
CA GLY A 151 -2.82 0.24 14.89
C GLY A 151 -2.67 1.33 13.81
N ALA A 152 -1.73 2.25 14.03
CA ALA A 152 -1.46 3.37 13.13
C ALA A 152 -1.05 2.90 11.72
N ASP A 153 -0.18 1.90 11.63
CA ASP A 153 0.29 1.35 10.36
C ASP A 153 -0.84 0.70 9.55
N ALA A 154 -1.78 0.03 10.21
CA ALA A 154 -2.93 -0.57 9.53
C ALA A 154 -3.85 0.51 8.93
N LEU A 155 -4.10 1.61 9.66
CA LEU A 155 -4.88 2.73 9.15
C LEU A 155 -4.18 3.40 7.96
N ARG A 156 -2.88 3.71 8.08
CA ARG A 156 -2.07 4.32 7.02
C ARG A 156 -2.06 3.44 5.76
N PHE A 157 -1.78 2.16 5.92
CA PHE A 157 -1.73 1.21 4.80
C PHE A 157 -3.09 1.05 4.11
N ALA A 158 -4.17 0.90 4.86
CA ALA A 158 -5.52 0.77 4.30
C ALA A 158 -5.92 2.01 3.50
N LEU A 159 -5.66 3.22 4.01
CA LEU A 159 -5.94 4.46 3.30
C LEU A 159 -5.12 4.57 2.01
N THR A 160 -3.81 4.26 2.07
CA THR A 160 -2.95 4.28 0.87
C THR A 160 -3.40 3.24 -0.16
N TYR A 161 -3.70 2.02 0.27
CA TYR A 161 -4.15 0.92 -0.59
C TYR A 161 -5.44 1.25 -1.36
N LEU A 162 -6.32 2.05 -0.76
CA LEU A 162 -7.60 2.47 -1.32
C LEU A 162 -7.54 3.76 -2.14
N ALA A 163 -6.49 4.57 -1.98
CA ALA A 163 -6.37 5.90 -2.57
C ALA A 163 -6.09 5.84 -4.09
N THR A 164 -7.06 5.44 -4.87
CA THR A 164 -6.98 5.46 -6.34
C THR A 164 -7.24 6.86 -6.88
N GLY A 165 -6.22 7.47 -7.48
CA GLY A 165 -6.19 8.76 -8.20
C GLY A 165 -7.45 9.61 -8.22
N GLY A 166 -7.63 10.51 -7.22
CA GLY A 166 -8.73 11.49 -7.20
C GLY A 166 -10.14 10.93 -6.95
N GLN A 167 -10.29 9.63 -6.71
CA GLN A 167 -11.59 9.02 -6.40
C GLN A 167 -11.85 8.99 -4.90
N ASP A 168 -13.11 9.17 -4.51
CA ASP A 168 -13.53 9.07 -3.13
C ASP A 168 -13.36 7.65 -2.58
N ILE A 169 -12.89 7.56 -1.35
CA ILE A 169 -12.59 6.31 -0.64
C ILE A 169 -13.77 5.95 0.27
N ARG A 170 -14.42 4.84 0.02
CA ARG A 170 -15.35 4.25 0.99
C ARG A 170 -14.59 3.46 2.02
N LEU A 171 -14.50 3.98 3.23
CA LEU A 171 -13.79 3.32 4.32
C LEU A 171 -14.71 2.30 5.02
N ASP A 172 -14.55 1.03 4.64
CA ASP A 172 -15.15 -0.11 5.32
C ASP A 172 -14.12 -0.69 6.32
N LEU A 173 -14.54 -1.01 7.52
CA LEU A 173 -13.67 -1.56 8.58
C LEU A 173 -12.95 -2.85 8.17
N ARG A 174 -13.48 -3.60 7.21
CA ARG A 174 -12.84 -4.79 6.65
C ARG A 174 -11.47 -4.50 6.03
N TRP A 175 -11.27 -3.30 5.50
CA TRP A 175 -9.96 -2.88 4.98
C TRP A 175 -8.93 -2.66 6.09
N LEU A 176 -9.37 -2.14 7.24
CA LEU A 176 -8.52 -2.01 8.42
C LEU A 176 -8.17 -3.39 9.00
N GLU A 177 -9.11 -4.32 9.01
CA GLU A 177 -8.86 -5.71 9.41
C GLU A 177 -7.87 -6.41 8.47
N MET A 178 -8.00 -6.23 7.16
CA MET A 178 -7.06 -6.73 6.16
C MET A 178 -5.65 -6.19 6.42
N ALA A 179 -5.52 -4.87 6.61
CA ALA A 179 -4.24 -4.23 6.86
C ALA A 179 -3.60 -4.67 8.19
N ARG A 180 -4.41 -4.83 9.27
CA ARG A 180 -3.92 -5.39 10.54
C ARG A 180 -3.45 -6.83 10.38
N ASN A 181 -4.21 -7.65 9.65
CA ASN A 181 -3.81 -9.04 9.39
C ASN A 181 -2.53 -9.10 8.57
N PHE A 182 -2.34 -8.18 7.64
CA PHE A 182 -1.10 -8.02 6.88
C PHE A 182 0.08 -7.67 7.81
N ALA A 183 -0.09 -6.67 8.68
CA ALA A 183 0.92 -6.32 9.68
C ALA A 183 1.29 -7.51 10.57
N ASN A 184 0.29 -8.26 11.07
CA ASN A 184 0.50 -9.45 11.89
C ASN A 184 1.25 -10.55 11.12
N LYS A 185 0.94 -10.74 9.84
CA LYS A 185 1.63 -11.73 9.00
C LYS A 185 3.09 -11.37 8.79
N LEU A 186 3.38 -10.10 8.49
CA LEU A 186 4.74 -9.59 8.37
C LEU A 186 5.52 -9.75 9.68
N TYR A 187 4.92 -9.37 10.82
CA TYR A 187 5.51 -9.56 12.14
C TYR A 187 5.89 -11.03 12.40
N ASN A 188 4.97 -11.95 12.15
CA ASN A 188 5.23 -13.38 12.33
C ASN A 188 6.30 -13.92 11.37
N ALA A 189 6.35 -13.43 10.14
CA ALA A 189 7.38 -13.77 9.18
C ALA A 189 8.76 -13.27 9.64
N ALA A 190 8.85 -12.03 10.09
CA ALA A 190 10.08 -11.46 10.63
C ALA A 190 10.53 -12.22 11.90
N ARG A 191 9.60 -12.52 12.81
CA ARG A 191 9.88 -13.35 13.99
C ARG A 191 10.44 -14.73 13.62
N PHE A 192 9.87 -15.36 12.60
CA PHE A 192 10.39 -16.64 12.10
C PHE A 192 11.84 -16.51 11.61
N VAL A 193 12.17 -15.47 10.84
CA VAL A 193 13.53 -15.22 10.35
C VAL A 193 14.50 -15.00 11.52
N LEU A 194 14.12 -14.16 12.49
CA LEU A 194 14.94 -13.89 13.68
C LEU A 194 15.19 -15.13 14.51
N LEU A 195 14.17 -15.93 14.79
CA LEU A 195 14.30 -17.20 15.53
C LEU A 195 15.12 -18.24 14.76
N SER A 196 15.14 -18.19 13.43
CA SER A 196 15.95 -19.10 12.62
C SER A 196 17.47 -18.87 12.77
N ARG A 197 17.89 -17.72 13.33
CA ARG A 197 19.29 -17.43 13.68
C ARG A 197 19.73 -18.14 14.95
N GLU A 198 18.78 -18.33 15.89
CA GLU A 198 19.08 -18.84 17.21
C GLU A 198 19.59 -20.30 17.13
N GLY A 199 20.82 -20.52 17.56
CA GLY A 199 21.42 -21.84 17.52
C GLY A 199 21.68 -22.42 16.12
N PHE A 200 21.60 -21.59 15.07
CA PHE A 200 21.83 -22.04 13.70
C PHE A 200 23.27 -22.55 13.52
N GLN A 201 23.38 -23.72 12.94
CA GLN A 201 24.67 -24.34 12.61
C GLN A 201 24.78 -24.52 11.10
N ALA A 202 25.66 -23.76 10.48
CA ALA A 202 25.93 -23.86 9.05
C ALA A 202 26.57 -25.21 8.70
N LYS A 203 25.96 -25.93 7.78
CA LYS A 203 26.45 -27.20 7.22
C LYS A 203 26.59 -27.12 5.70
N GLU A 204 25.87 -26.24 5.09
CA GLU A 204 25.79 -26.04 3.65
C GLU A 204 25.71 -24.54 3.34
N ASP A 205 26.22 -24.11 2.19
CA ASP A 205 26.18 -22.71 1.74
C ASP A 205 26.02 -22.65 0.21
N THR A 206 24.89 -23.16 -0.27
CA THR A 206 24.56 -23.18 -1.70
C THR A 206 23.18 -22.57 -1.95
N PRO A 207 23.00 -21.75 -2.99
CA PRO A 207 21.70 -21.18 -3.30
C PRO A 207 20.72 -22.26 -3.75
N THR A 208 19.56 -22.33 -3.13
CA THR A 208 18.46 -23.20 -3.55
C THR A 208 17.70 -22.57 -4.73
N LEU A 209 16.84 -23.36 -5.39
CA LEU A 209 15.92 -22.82 -6.39
C LEU A 209 15.00 -21.72 -5.80
N ALA A 210 14.53 -21.92 -4.57
CA ALA A 210 13.68 -20.96 -3.88
C ALA A 210 14.41 -19.63 -3.60
N ASP A 211 15.70 -19.69 -3.20
CA ASP A 211 16.52 -18.47 -2.97
C ASP A 211 16.73 -17.67 -4.26
N ARG A 212 17.06 -18.37 -5.35
CA ARG A 212 17.26 -17.75 -6.66
C ARG A 212 15.96 -17.13 -7.19
N PHE A 213 14.85 -17.83 -7.04
CA PHE A 213 13.52 -17.33 -7.39
C PHE A 213 13.20 -16.06 -6.61
N MET A 214 13.33 -16.08 -5.28
CA MET A 214 12.94 -14.95 -4.45
C MET A 214 13.81 -13.70 -4.69
N ARG A 215 15.13 -13.90 -4.87
CA ARG A 215 16.04 -12.79 -5.23
C ARG A 215 15.66 -12.15 -6.57
N SER A 216 15.30 -12.96 -7.58
CA SER A 216 14.88 -12.49 -8.89
C SER A 216 13.54 -11.72 -8.80
N ARG A 217 12.57 -12.26 -8.08
CA ARG A 217 11.27 -11.59 -7.87
C ARG A 217 11.40 -10.30 -7.06
N LEU A 218 12.26 -10.31 -6.02
CA LEU A 218 12.56 -9.11 -5.25
C LEU A 218 13.18 -8.01 -6.11
N SER A 219 14.13 -8.37 -6.98
CA SER A 219 14.74 -7.42 -7.92
C SER A 219 13.70 -6.75 -8.81
N GLN A 220 12.80 -7.53 -9.39
CA GLN A 220 11.68 -7.01 -10.18
C GLN A 220 10.75 -6.13 -9.32
N GLY A 221 10.39 -6.59 -8.13
CA GLY A 221 9.54 -5.83 -7.21
C GLY A 221 10.13 -4.49 -6.82
N VAL A 222 11.45 -4.43 -6.55
CA VAL A 222 12.17 -3.16 -6.28
C VAL A 222 12.03 -2.19 -7.45
N GLU A 223 12.25 -2.66 -8.68
CA GLU A 223 12.14 -1.83 -9.90
C GLU A 223 10.72 -1.31 -10.09
N GLU A 224 9.72 -2.21 -10.07
CA GLU A 224 8.31 -1.87 -10.28
C GLU A 224 7.75 -0.94 -9.20
N ILE A 225 8.02 -1.25 -7.93
CA ILE A 225 7.53 -0.45 -6.79
C ILE A 225 8.20 0.93 -6.76
N THR A 226 9.50 1.01 -7.06
CA THR A 226 10.19 2.30 -7.15
C THR A 226 9.59 3.17 -8.24
N ALA A 227 9.36 2.62 -9.43
CA ALA A 227 8.71 3.35 -10.51
C ALA A 227 7.30 3.85 -10.15
N LEU A 228 6.53 3.07 -9.38
CA LEU A 228 5.21 3.48 -8.90
C LEU A 228 5.29 4.61 -7.86
N TYR A 229 6.26 4.56 -6.93
CA TYR A 229 6.50 5.66 -6.00
C TYR A 229 6.91 6.95 -6.71
N GLU A 230 7.80 6.86 -7.70
CA GLU A 230 8.24 8.01 -8.51
C GLU A 230 7.10 8.59 -9.35
N ALA A 231 6.19 7.74 -9.84
CA ALA A 231 4.98 8.14 -10.53
C ALA A 231 3.87 8.67 -9.59
N LEU A 232 4.07 8.63 -8.27
CA LEU A 232 3.08 8.96 -7.24
C LEU A 232 1.82 8.08 -7.29
N ASP A 233 1.89 6.89 -7.90
CA ASP A 233 0.82 5.88 -7.83
C ASP A 233 0.95 5.04 -6.56
N LEU A 234 0.68 5.70 -5.42
CA LEU A 234 0.87 5.11 -4.10
C LEU A 234 -0.05 3.92 -3.84
N ALA A 235 -1.24 3.93 -4.43
CA ALA A 235 -2.21 2.85 -4.28
C ALA A 235 -1.73 1.57 -4.99
N GLN A 236 -1.20 1.69 -6.19
CA GLN A 236 -0.64 0.53 -6.89
C GLN A 236 0.65 0.06 -6.24
N ALA A 237 1.52 0.98 -5.77
CA ALA A 237 2.68 0.63 -4.98
C ALA A 237 2.31 -0.19 -3.73
N ALA A 238 1.25 0.20 -3.01
CA ALA A 238 0.76 -0.55 -1.84
C ALA A 238 0.29 -1.98 -2.21
N ARG A 239 -0.36 -2.15 -3.37
CA ARG A 239 -0.81 -3.47 -3.85
C ARG A 239 0.36 -4.36 -4.23
N GLU A 240 1.34 -3.82 -4.94
CA GLU A 240 2.54 -4.57 -5.35
C GLU A 240 3.38 -4.99 -4.14
N VAL A 241 3.59 -4.09 -3.17
CA VAL A 241 4.28 -4.45 -1.92
C VAL A 241 3.50 -5.51 -1.15
N TYR A 242 2.17 -5.39 -1.09
CA TYR A 242 1.31 -6.39 -0.44
C TYR A 242 1.49 -7.78 -1.07
N GLU A 243 1.40 -7.88 -2.40
CA GLU A 243 1.56 -9.15 -3.11
C GLU A 243 2.97 -9.74 -2.94
N LEU A 244 4.01 -8.91 -3.05
CA LEU A 244 5.39 -9.34 -2.88
C LEU A 244 5.64 -9.89 -1.47
N VAL A 245 5.11 -9.22 -0.43
CA VAL A 245 5.25 -9.67 0.97
C VAL A 245 4.34 -10.84 1.28
N TRP A 246 3.04 -10.72 0.99
CA TRP A 246 2.06 -11.71 1.41
C TRP A 246 2.18 -13.00 0.63
N SER A 247 2.12 -12.90 -0.70
CA SER A 247 2.07 -14.08 -1.57
C SER A 247 3.46 -14.65 -1.86
N GLU A 248 4.39 -13.81 -2.34
CA GLU A 248 5.69 -14.33 -2.79
C GLU A 248 6.61 -14.69 -1.62
N PHE A 249 6.76 -13.78 -0.65
CA PHE A 249 7.65 -14.00 0.49
C PHE A 249 7.03 -14.93 1.53
N CYS A 250 5.85 -14.59 2.09
CA CYS A 250 5.29 -15.33 3.21
C CYS A 250 4.69 -16.68 2.81
N ASP A 251 3.87 -16.73 1.75
CA ASP A 251 3.14 -17.96 1.41
C ASP A 251 4.00 -18.96 0.67
N TRP A 252 4.98 -18.49 -0.10
CA TRP A 252 5.80 -19.40 -0.91
C TRP A 252 7.24 -19.50 -0.43
N TYR A 253 7.98 -18.38 -0.39
CA TYR A 253 9.41 -18.47 -0.13
C TYR A 253 9.74 -18.94 1.29
N LEU A 254 9.11 -18.35 2.32
CA LEU A 254 9.32 -18.77 3.70
C LEU A 254 9.05 -20.27 3.89
N GLU A 255 7.99 -20.79 3.30
CA GLU A 255 7.66 -22.21 3.40
C GLU A 255 8.65 -23.09 2.62
N ALA A 256 9.05 -22.67 1.42
CA ALA A 256 10.01 -23.41 0.59
C ALA A 256 11.44 -23.40 1.17
N ALA A 257 11.78 -22.40 1.98
CA ALA A 257 13.09 -22.28 2.65
C ALA A 257 13.26 -23.23 3.86
N LYS A 258 12.15 -23.68 4.49
CA LYS A 258 12.20 -24.48 5.73
C LYS A 258 13.04 -25.76 5.62
N PRO A 259 12.95 -26.57 4.54
CA PRO A 259 13.80 -27.75 4.40
C PRO A 259 15.30 -27.41 4.40
N ALA A 260 15.70 -26.39 3.64
CA ALA A 260 17.10 -25.96 3.57
C ALA A 260 17.61 -25.39 4.91
N LEU A 261 16.79 -24.59 5.61
CA LEU A 261 17.13 -24.11 6.96
C LEU A 261 17.34 -25.29 7.92
N LYS A 262 16.46 -26.28 7.89
CA LYS A 262 16.59 -27.50 8.73
C LYS A 262 17.85 -28.29 8.39
N ALA A 263 18.26 -28.30 7.14
CA ALA A 263 19.53 -28.90 6.70
C ALA A 263 20.77 -28.10 7.11
N GLY A 264 20.61 -26.86 7.59
CA GLY A 264 21.70 -25.97 7.97
C GLY A 264 22.27 -25.15 6.81
N ASN A 265 21.45 -24.79 5.81
CA ASN A 265 21.90 -24.03 4.65
C ASN A 265 22.04 -22.53 5.02
N ALA A 266 23.28 -22.07 5.14
CA ALA A 266 23.60 -20.68 5.51
C ALA A 266 23.23 -19.66 4.41
N HIS A 267 23.27 -20.09 3.13
CA HIS A 267 22.85 -19.22 2.03
C HIS A 267 21.37 -18.84 2.14
N THR A 268 20.51 -19.84 2.41
CA THR A 268 19.06 -19.63 2.58
C THR A 268 18.77 -18.71 3.76
N LEU A 269 19.48 -18.84 4.89
CA LEU A 269 19.29 -17.95 6.04
C LEU A 269 19.65 -16.50 5.69
N ARG A 270 20.83 -16.27 5.08
CA ARG A 270 21.21 -14.92 4.64
C ARG A 270 20.23 -14.34 3.62
N THR A 271 19.75 -15.17 2.69
CA THR A 271 18.76 -14.71 1.69
C THR A 271 17.45 -14.28 2.35
N LEU A 272 16.97 -15.02 3.35
CA LEU A 272 15.78 -14.61 4.14
C LEU A 272 15.97 -13.26 4.83
N GLU A 273 17.14 -13.05 5.44
CA GLU A 273 17.47 -11.78 6.13
C GLU A 273 17.55 -10.60 5.16
N GLU A 274 18.26 -10.77 4.05
CA GLU A 274 18.43 -9.75 3.03
C GLU A 274 17.09 -9.39 2.35
N VAL A 275 16.31 -10.39 1.98
CA VAL A 275 14.97 -10.19 1.39
C VAL A 275 14.06 -9.45 2.36
N LEU A 276 14.01 -9.89 3.63
CA LEU A 276 13.20 -9.22 4.64
C LEU A 276 13.62 -7.76 4.82
N ALA A 277 14.92 -7.48 4.91
CA ALA A 277 15.42 -6.10 5.04
C ALA A 277 14.97 -5.21 3.88
N VAL A 278 15.00 -5.70 2.63
CA VAL A 278 14.55 -4.96 1.46
C VAL A 278 13.02 -4.76 1.48
N LEU A 279 12.24 -5.79 1.82
CA LEU A 279 10.79 -5.68 1.93
C LEU A 279 10.36 -4.65 2.98
N LEU A 280 11.07 -4.59 4.13
CA LEU A 280 10.82 -3.59 5.16
C LEU A 280 11.10 -2.17 4.65
N LYS A 281 12.15 -1.97 3.85
CA LYS A 281 12.44 -0.68 3.20
C LYS A 281 11.33 -0.26 2.23
N LEU A 282 10.88 -1.16 1.37
CA LEU A 282 9.82 -0.89 0.39
C LEU A 282 8.48 -0.53 1.07
N LEU A 283 8.18 -1.15 2.21
CA LEU A 283 6.94 -0.94 2.94
C LEU A 283 7.00 0.26 3.90
N HIS A 284 8.20 0.69 4.29
CA HIS A 284 8.41 1.72 5.32
C HIS A 284 7.61 3.02 5.09
N PRO A 285 7.50 3.59 3.88
CA PRO A 285 6.71 4.81 3.66
C PRO A 285 5.25 4.68 4.09
N MET A 286 4.68 3.47 4.04
CA MET A 286 3.28 3.20 4.36
C MET A 286 3.07 2.70 5.79
N MET A 287 3.99 1.90 6.31
CA MET A 287 3.91 1.27 7.65
C MET A 287 5.19 1.53 8.47
N PRO A 288 5.47 2.81 8.81
CA PRO A 288 6.78 3.21 9.36
C PRO A 288 7.07 2.60 10.74
N PHE A 289 6.08 2.41 11.60
CA PHE A 289 6.32 1.98 12.97
C PHE A 289 6.74 0.50 13.04
N LEU A 290 5.95 -0.38 12.45
CA LEU A 290 6.25 -1.82 12.42
C LEU A 290 7.55 -2.11 11.68
N THR A 291 7.76 -1.46 10.54
CA THR A 291 8.96 -1.72 9.72
C THR A 291 10.23 -1.23 10.40
N SER A 292 10.21 -0.09 11.12
CA SER A 292 11.35 0.38 11.91
C SER A 292 11.72 -0.60 13.01
N GLU A 293 10.74 -1.06 13.80
CA GLU A 293 10.95 -2.01 14.87
C GLU A 293 11.53 -3.34 14.36
N LEU A 294 10.97 -3.88 13.28
CA LEU A 294 11.45 -5.12 12.69
C LEU A 294 12.83 -4.97 12.04
N TYR A 295 13.11 -3.83 11.42
CA TYR A 295 14.41 -3.57 10.80
C TYR A 295 15.51 -3.43 11.85
N GLN A 296 15.24 -2.73 12.94
CA GLN A 296 16.16 -2.62 14.08
C GLN A 296 16.44 -4.00 14.68
N ALA A 297 15.42 -4.81 14.92
CA ALA A 297 15.58 -6.17 15.42
C ALA A 297 16.40 -7.06 14.46
N LEU A 298 16.24 -6.86 13.14
CA LEU A 298 16.92 -7.63 12.12
C LEU A 298 18.38 -7.23 11.95
N THR A 299 18.68 -5.92 11.93
CA THR A 299 19.97 -5.36 11.51
C THR A 299 20.77 -4.71 12.63
N GLY A 300 20.12 -4.36 13.75
CA GLY A 300 20.69 -3.54 14.82
C GLY A 300 20.75 -2.04 14.53
N LYS A 301 20.26 -1.58 13.37
CA LYS A 301 20.22 -0.17 12.98
C LYS A 301 18.92 0.48 13.43
N GLU A 302 19.00 1.65 14.07
CA GLU A 302 17.88 2.29 14.72
C GLU A 302 16.94 3.04 13.75
N GLU A 303 17.48 3.65 12.68
CA GLU A 303 16.71 4.57 11.84
C GLU A 303 16.59 4.08 10.39
N LEU A 304 15.56 3.27 10.13
CA LEU A 304 15.27 2.78 8.79
C LEU A 304 15.02 3.91 7.77
N ALA A 305 14.42 5.02 8.21
CA ALA A 305 14.13 6.17 7.36
C ALA A 305 15.39 6.83 6.75
N LEU A 306 16.57 6.66 7.38
CA LEU A 306 17.84 7.19 6.90
C LEU A 306 18.62 6.20 6.03
N GLU A 307 18.14 4.97 5.91
CA GLU A 307 18.79 3.96 5.08
C GLU A 307 18.58 4.23 3.59
N ALA A 308 19.57 3.89 2.78
CA ALA A 308 19.43 4.01 1.32
C ALA A 308 18.26 3.17 0.80
N TRP A 309 17.54 3.74 -0.17
CA TRP A 309 16.50 3.02 -0.90
C TRP A 309 17.11 1.79 -1.60
N PRO A 310 16.40 0.66 -1.65
CA PRO A 310 16.95 -0.54 -2.27
C PRO A 310 17.10 -0.38 -3.78
N GLU A 311 18.19 -0.90 -4.31
CA GLU A 311 18.43 -0.97 -5.74
C GLU A 311 18.04 -2.36 -6.29
N PRO A 312 17.53 -2.45 -7.54
CA PRO A 312 17.24 -3.73 -8.14
C PRO A 312 18.53 -4.53 -8.39
N GLY A 313 18.47 -5.82 -8.14
CA GLY A 313 19.57 -6.77 -8.42
C GLY A 313 19.45 -7.40 -9.81
N GLY A 314 20.05 -8.57 -9.96
CA GLY A 314 19.93 -9.36 -11.19
C GLY A 314 18.64 -10.17 -11.26
N ARG A 315 18.20 -10.49 -12.50
CA ARG A 315 17.06 -11.37 -12.79
C ARG A 315 17.54 -12.79 -13.11
N ASP A 316 16.77 -13.78 -12.71
CA ASP A 316 16.96 -15.20 -13.03
C ASP A 316 15.66 -15.83 -13.57
N ASP A 317 15.36 -15.54 -14.84
CA ASP A 317 14.16 -16.04 -15.53
C ASP A 317 14.05 -17.56 -15.53
N LYS A 318 15.19 -18.27 -15.47
CA LYS A 318 15.20 -19.73 -15.39
C LYS A 318 14.72 -20.21 -14.03
N ALA A 319 15.18 -19.58 -12.96
CA ALA A 319 14.74 -19.90 -11.61
C ALA A 319 13.26 -19.54 -11.42
N GLU A 320 12.81 -18.39 -11.94
CA GLU A 320 11.39 -18.01 -11.89
C GLU A 320 10.51 -19.04 -12.60
N ARG A 321 10.87 -19.43 -13.82
CA ARG A 321 10.13 -20.45 -14.58
C ARG A 321 10.10 -21.80 -13.88
N ALA A 322 11.25 -22.24 -13.34
CA ALA A 322 11.37 -23.52 -12.65
C ALA A 322 10.56 -23.53 -11.34
N PHE A 323 10.64 -22.46 -10.55
CA PHE A 323 9.87 -22.35 -9.31
C PHE A 323 8.36 -22.23 -9.57
N GLU A 324 7.95 -21.55 -10.64
CA GLU A 324 6.55 -21.50 -11.05
C GLU A 324 6.00 -22.88 -11.43
N ALA A 325 6.77 -23.72 -12.11
CA ALA A 325 6.36 -25.10 -12.36
C ALA A 325 6.20 -25.89 -11.04
N LEU A 326 7.09 -25.71 -10.08
CA LEU A 326 6.99 -26.28 -8.73
C LEU A 326 5.74 -25.78 -7.99
N LYS A 327 5.47 -24.46 -7.98
CA LYS A 327 4.26 -23.86 -7.41
C LYS A 327 3.00 -24.48 -8.00
N GLN A 328 2.95 -24.64 -9.32
CA GLN A 328 1.80 -25.22 -10.01
C GLN A 328 1.59 -26.69 -9.65
N ALA A 329 2.66 -27.46 -9.53
CA ALA A 329 2.59 -28.85 -9.09
C ALA A 329 2.02 -28.95 -7.65
N VAL A 330 2.54 -28.16 -6.73
CA VAL A 330 2.04 -28.08 -5.34
C VAL A 330 0.57 -27.66 -5.30
N THR A 331 0.21 -26.64 -6.06
CA THR A 331 -1.17 -26.10 -6.12
C THR A 331 -2.13 -27.16 -6.70
N ALA A 332 -1.72 -27.87 -7.74
CA ALA A 332 -2.52 -28.94 -8.32
C ALA A 332 -2.79 -30.07 -7.32
N VAL A 333 -1.76 -30.48 -6.56
CA VAL A 333 -1.91 -31.51 -5.52
C VAL A 333 -2.83 -31.05 -4.39
N ARG A 334 -2.67 -29.83 -3.92
CA ARG A 334 -3.55 -29.25 -2.88
C ARG A 334 -5.00 -29.19 -3.35
N ALA A 335 -5.24 -28.81 -4.61
CA ALA A 335 -6.56 -28.80 -5.22
C ALA A 335 -7.17 -30.20 -5.31
N LEU A 336 -6.38 -31.22 -5.72
CA LEU A 336 -6.82 -32.61 -5.77
C LEU A 336 -7.19 -33.15 -4.39
N LYS A 337 -6.40 -32.83 -3.34
CA LYS A 337 -6.74 -33.19 -1.97
C LYS A 337 -8.07 -32.55 -1.52
N ALA A 338 -8.25 -31.26 -1.79
CA ALA A 338 -9.49 -30.56 -1.45
C ALA A 338 -10.71 -31.16 -2.17
N GLU A 339 -10.56 -31.49 -3.47
CA GLU A 339 -11.59 -32.14 -4.28
C GLU A 339 -11.93 -33.56 -3.75
N ALA A 340 -10.91 -34.28 -3.29
CA ALA A 340 -11.06 -35.59 -2.68
C ALA A 340 -11.62 -35.52 -1.24
N GLY A 341 -11.70 -34.34 -0.63
CA GLY A 341 -12.10 -34.17 0.77
C GLY A 341 -11.04 -34.65 1.77
N LEU A 342 -9.78 -34.70 1.36
CA LEU A 342 -8.67 -35.14 2.21
C LEU A 342 -8.14 -33.96 3.05
N PRO A 343 -7.70 -34.22 4.30
CA PRO A 343 -7.02 -33.23 5.10
C PRO A 343 -5.74 -32.70 4.40
N PRO A 344 -5.42 -31.41 4.49
CA PRO A 344 -4.20 -30.84 3.87
C PRO A 344 -2.91 -31.54 4.31
N ALA A 345 -2.84 -32.02 5.55
CA ALA A 345 -1.67 -32.70 6.12
C ALA A 345 -1.52 -34.16 5.68
N GLN A 346 -2.57 -34.76 5.08
CA GLN A 346 -2.50 -36.14 4.65
C GLN A 346 -1.51 -36.30 3.51
N GLU A 347 -0.60 -37.27 3.62
CA GLU A 347 0.33 -37.63 2.57
C GLU A 347 -0.38 -38.43 1.48
N VAL A 348 -0.08 -38.08 0.24
CA VAL A 348 -0.61 -38.75 -0.95
C VAL A 348 0.52 -39.09 -1.95
N ARG A 349 0.22 -39.91 -2.92
CA ARG A 349 1.11 -40.13 -4.07
C ARG A 349 0.49 -39.56 -5.33
N VAL A 350 1.30 -38.92 -6.15
CA VAL A 350 0.84 -38.29 -7.40
C VAL A 350 1.80 -38.58 -8.55
N TYR A 351 1.25 -38.67 -9.73
CA TYR A 351 2.01 -38.70 -10.97
C TYR A 351 1.92 -37.32 -11.62
N LEU A 352 3.05 -36.81 -12.10
CA LEU A 352 3.13 -35.50 -12.74
C LEU A 352 3.48 -35.61 -14.21
N GLU A 353 2.86 -34.77 -15.04
CA GLU A 353 3.12 -34.64 -16.49
C GLU A 353 3.43 -33.18 -16.81
N GLY A 354 4.20 -32.91 -17.87
CA GLY A 354 4.58 -31.55 -18.30
C GLY A 354 5.99 -31.15 -17.84
N GLU A 355 6.15 -29.91 -17.38
CA GLU A 355 7.45 -29.39 -16.88
C GLU A 355 7.75 -29.93 -15.47
N THR A 356 8.13 -31.22 -15.38
CA THR A 356 8.32 -31.93 -14.10
C THR A 356 9.76 -31.94 -13.59
N ALA A 357 10.76 -31.63 -14.44
CA ALA A 357 12.17 -31.62 -14.05
C ALA A 357 12.44 -30.73 -12.81
N PRO A 358 11.90 -29.50 -12.70
CA PRO A 358 12.11 -28.67 -11.51
C PRO A 358 11.57 -29.31 -10.22
N VAL A 359 10.49 -30.08 -10.32
CA VAL A 359 9.92 -30.81 -9.17
C VAL A 359 10.84 -31.97 -8.76
N GLY A 360 11.36 -32.71 -9.71
CA GLY A 360 12.30 -33.83 -9.46
C GLY A 360 13.61 -33.34 -8.84
N GLU A 361 14.17 -32.24 -9.32
CA GLU A 361 15.39 -31.61 -8.80
C GLU A 361 15.19 -31.00 -7.40
N ASN A 362 13.95 -30.65 -7.02
CA ASN A 362 13.58 -30.04 -5.74
C ASN A 362 12.55 -30.89 -4.98
N LEU A 363 12.73 -32.22 -5.02
CA LEU A 363 11.76 -33.20 -4.50
C LEU A 363 11.48 -33.01 -3.00
N GLU A 364 12.47 -32.63 -2.20
CA GLU A 364 12.30 -32.41 -0.78
C GLU A 364 11.37 -31.19 -0.51
N VAL A 365 11.53 -30.10 -1.22
CA VAL A 365 10.66 -28.92 -1.14
C VAL A 365 9.24 -29.29 -1.60
N PHE A 366 9.11 -30.02 -2.69
CA PHE A 366 7.80 -30.47 -3.17
C PHE A 366 7.09 -31.36 -2.14
N ARG A 367 7.77 -32.36 -1.58
CA ARG A 367 7.24 -33.22 -0.52
C ARG A 367 6.78 -32.43 0.68
N PHE A 368 7.59 -31.47 1.09
CA PHE A 368 7.27 -30.61 2.25
C PHE A 368 6.03 -29.75 2.00
N LEU A 369 5.95 -29.07 0.85
CA LEU A 369 4.87 -28.14 0.53
C LEU A 369 3.57 -28.84 0.12
N ALA A 370 3.65 -29.91 -0.65
CA ALA A 370 2.50 -30.62 -1.17
C ALA A 370 1.98 -31.72 -0.23
N ARG A 371 2.83 -32.17 0.73
CA ARG A 371 2.59 -33.40 1.48
C ARG A 371 2.25 -34.54 0.52
N ALA A 372 3.15 -34.72 -0.47
CA ALA A 372 2.95 -35.72 -1.52
C ALA A 372 4.29 -36.28 -1.98
N ASP A 373 4.29 -37.56 -2.47
CA ASP A 373 5.40 -38.16 -3.13
C ASP A 373 5.09 -38.49 -4.60
N LEU A 374 6.12 -38.68 -5.40
CA LEU A 374 5.95 -38.92 -6.83
C LEU A 374 5.74 -40.43 -7.10
N LEU A 375 4.82 -40.73 -8.01
CA LEU A 375 4.66 -42.04 -8.61
C LEU A 375 5.58 -42.17 -9.83
N PRO A 376 6.24 -43.32 -10.02
CA PRO A 376 7.08 -43.58 -11.19
C PRO A 376 6.24 -43.78 -12.47
N GLU A 377 4.99 -44.23 -12.33
CA GLU A 377 4.14 -44.57 -13.46
C GLU A 377 2.76 -43.90 -13.36
N ARG A 378 2.17 -43.67 -14.53
CA ARG A 378 0.86 -43.06 -14.65
C ARG A 378 -0.23 -44.02 -14.15
N PRO A 379 -1.06 -43.59 -13.15
CA PRO A 379 -2.14 -44.42 -12.65
C PRO A 379 -3.28 -44.55 -13.67
N ALA A 380 -3.87 -45.76 -13.75
CA ALA A 380 -4.95 -46.05 -14.70
C ALA A 380 -6.23 -45.25 -14.37
N LYS A 381 -6.54 -45.07 -13.07
CA LYS A 381 -7.68 -44.26 -12.56
C LYS A 381 -7.18 -43.25 -11.59
N ALA A 382 -7.44 -41.96 -11.88
CA ALA A 382 -6.96 -40.86 -11.06
C ALA A 382 -7.89 -39.64 -11.13
N LEU A 383 -7.89 -38.87 -10.05
CA LEU A 383 -8.29 -37.47 -10.13
C LEU A 383 -7.21 -36.68 -10.87
N VAL A 384 -7.61 -35.76 -11.71
CA VAL A 384 -6.68 -35.01 -12.57
C VAL A 384 -6.87 -33.52 -12.40
N LYS A 385 -5.77 -32.82 -12.14
CA LYS A 385 -5.74 -31.36 -12.13
C LYS A 385 -4.69 -30.87 -13.11
N ALA A 386 -5.16 -30.22 -14.17
CA ALA A 386 -4.27 -29.56 -15.12
C ALA A 386 -4.03 -28.09 -14.69
N MET A 387 -2.76 -27.72 -14.75
CA MET A 387 -2.26 -26.35 -14.61
C MET A 387 -1.49 -25.99 -15.89
N PRO A 388 -1.21 -24.72 -16.17
CA PRO A 388 -0.55 -24.33 -17.43
C PRO A 388 0.75 -25.06 -17.76
N ARG A 389 1.56 -25.44 -16.78
CA ARG A 389 2.85 -26.09 -16.96
C ARG A 389 2.88 -27.55 -16.53
N VAL A 390 2.05 -27.93 -15.55
CA VAL A 390 2.09 -29.24 -14.91
C VAL A 390 0.68 -29.80 -14.76
N THR A 391 0.52 -31.08 -15.06
CA THR A 391 -0.71 -31.83 -14.75
C THR A 391 -0.43 -32.83 -13.65
N ALA A 392 -1.19 -32.81 -12.57
CA ALA A 392 -1.11 -33.76 -11.48
C ALA A 392 -2.23 -34.78 -11.58
N ARG A 393 -1.86 -36.08 -11.31
CA ARG A 393 -2.77 -37.23 -11.26
C ARG A 393 -2.64 -37.93 -9.92
N MET A 394 -3.72 -37.97 -9.16
CA MET A 394 -3.77 -38.63 -7.86
C MET A 394 -4.61 -39.93 -7.99
N PRO A 395 -4.06 -41.10 -7.71
CA PRO A 395 -4.82 -42.35 -7.77
C PRO A 395 -6.06 -42.32 -6.89
N LEU A 396 -7.12 -42.99 -7.33
CA LEU A 396 -8.33 -43.14 -6.53
C LEU A 396 -8.27 -44.33 -5.57
N GLU A 397 -7.45 -45.35 -5.91
CA GLU A 397 -7.36 -46.58 -5.14
C GLU A 397 -6.71 -46.32 -3.76
N GLY A 398 -7.37 -46.82 -2.70
CA GLY A 398 -6.90 -46.73 -1.32
C GLY A 398 -7.04 -45.38 -0.63
N LEU A 399 -7.56 -44.35 -1.33
CA LEU A 399 -7.71 -42.99 -0.78
C LEU A 399 -9.16 -42.59 -0.58
N LEU A 400 -10.12 -43.17 -1.35
CA LEU A 400 -11.50 -42.76 -1.38
C LEU A 400 -12.42 -43.96 -1.53
N ASP A 401 -13.58 -43.93 -0.85
CA ASP A 401 -14.75 -44.67 -1.30
C ASP A 401 -15.29 -43.94 -2.55
N VAL A 402 -14.98 -44.52 -3.72
CA VAL A 402 -15.29 -43.97 -5.03
C VAL A 402 -16.79 -43.75 -5.20
N GLU A 403 -17.62 -44.64 -4.62
CA GLU A 403 -19.08 -44.50 -4.71
C GLU A 403 -19.61 -43.38 -3.84
N GLU A 404 -19.10 -43.24 -2.63
CA GLU A 404 -19.48 -42.09 -1.75
C GLU A 404 -19.02 -40.78 -2.36
N TRP A 405 -17.77 -40.70 -2.88
CA TRP A 405 -17.28 -39.51 -3.57
C TRP A 405 -18.14 -39.14 -4.78
N ARG A 406 -18.50 -40.12 -5.61
CA ARG A 406 -19.38 -39.95 -6.78
C ARG A 406 -20.75 -39.38 -6.38
N ARG A 407 -21.38 -39.90 -5.32
CA ARG A 407 -22.64 -39.40 -4.80
C ARG A 407 -22.52 -37.94 -4.32
N ARG A 408 -21.42 -37.57 -3.67
CA ARG A 408 -21.14 -36.17 -3.27
C ARG A 408 -21.01 -35.26 -4.49
N GLN A 409 -20.28 -35.67 -5.53
CA GLN A 409 -20.13 -34.89 -6.75
C GLN A 409 -21.44 -34.74 -7.51
N GLU A 410 -22.25 -35.77 -7.62
CA GLU A 410 -23.56 -35.71 -8.24
C GLU A 410 -24.51 -34.76 -7.50
N LYS A 411 -24.47 -34.76 -6.17
CA LYS A 411 -25.24 -33.80 -5.35
C LYS A 411 -24.80 -32.36 -5.62
N ARG A 412 -23.48 -32.12 -5.60
CA ARG A 412 -22.88 -30.81 -5.84
C ARG A 412 -23.19 -30.30 -7.25
N LEU A 413 -23.16 -31.17 -8.26
CA LEU A 413 -23.53 -30.84 -9.63
C LEU A 413 -25.00 -30.37 -9.71
N LYS A 414 -25.91 -31.08 -9.05
CA LYS A 414 -27.32 -30.67 -8.98
C LYS A 414 -27.53 -29.31 -8.34
N GLU A 415 -26.79 -29.04 -7.25
CA GLU A 415 -26.82 -27.74 -6.57
C GLU A 415 -26.30 -26.61 -7.47
N LEU A 416 -25.18 -26.83 -8.18
CA LEU A 416 -24.60 -25.87 -9.11
C LEU A 416 -25.49 -25.60 -10.32
N LEU A 417 -26.12 -26.65 -10.88
CA LEU A 417 -27.08 -26.50 -11.97
C LEU A 417 -28.29 -25.68 -11.54
N ALA A 418 -28.84 -25.94 -10.35
CA ALA A 418 -29.95 -25.16 -9.79
C ALA A 418 -29.58 -23.70 -9.55
N LEU A 419 -28.33 -23.43 -9.11
CA LEU A 419 -27.79 -22.07 -8.94
C LEU A 419 -27.64 -21.38 -10.30
N ALA A 420 -27.11 -22.07 -11.30
CA ALA A 420 -26.92 -21.54 -12.65
C ALA A 420 -28.30 -21.17 -13.28
N GLU A 421 -29.30 -22.04 -13.14
CA GLU A 421 -30.67 -21.75 -13.61
C GLU A 421 -31.28 -20.52 -12.90
N ARG A 422 -31.10 -20.41 -11.56
CA ARG A 422 -31.55 -19.23 -10.81
C ARG A 422 -30.88 -17.95 -11.29
N SER A 423 -29.58 -18.02 -11.55
CA SER A 423 -28.78 -16.88 -12.06
C SER A 423 -29.25 -16.49 -13.48
N GLN A 424 -29.49 -17.47 -14.36
CA GLN A 424 -29.99 -17.22 -15.69
C GLN A 424 -31.42 -16.59 -15.66
N ARG A 425 -32.30 -17.07 -14.78
CA ARG A 425 -33.64 -16.47 -14.59
C ARG A 425 -33.54 -15.02 -14.08
N LYS A 426 -32.59 -14.71 -13.16
CA LYS A 426 -32.36 -13.33 -12.72
C LYS A 426 -31.88 -12.45 -13.86
N LEU A 427 -30.88 -12.92 -14.66
CA LEU A 427 -30.36 -12.20 -15.82
C LEU A 427 -31.41 -12.00 -16.93
N ALA A 428 -32.39 -12.92 -17.06
CA ALA A 428 -33.49 -12.83 -18.03
C ALA A 428 -34.64 -11.93 -17.54
N SER A 429 -34.69 -11.52 -16.28
CA SER A 429 -35.76 -10.66 -15.77
C SER A 429 -35.63 -9.23 -16.30
N PRO A 430 -36.73 -8.59 -16.75
CA PRO A 430 -36.70 -7.25 -17.34
C PRO A 430 -36.02 -6.18 -16.44
N GLY A 431 -36.28 -6.24 -15.13
CA GLY A 431 -35.71 -5.28 -14.18
C GLY A 431 -34.20 -5.43 -13.86
N PHE A 432 -33.51 -6.43 -14.41
CA PHE A 432 -32.07 -6.60 -14.28
C PHE A 432 -31.29 -6.03 -15.47
N ARG A 433 -31.93 -5.79 -16.60
CA ARG A 433 -31.35 -5.19 -17.80
C ARG A 433 -31.41 -3.66 -17.80
N GLU A 434 -32.22 -3.07 -16.92
CA GLU A 434 -32.44 -1.61 -16.81
C GLU A 434 -31.65 -0.95 -15.66
N LYS A 435 -30.83 -1.72 -14.93
CA LYS A 435 -29.83 -1.25 -13.95
C LYS A 435 -28.41 -1.58 -14.41
#